data_845c90b67bc77d572c1fea3639b3ce5e
#
_entry.id   845c90b67bc77d572c1fea3639b3ce5e
#
_cell.length_a   1.000
_cell.length_b   1.000
_cell.length_c   1.000
_cell.angle_alpha   90.00
_cell.angle_beta   90.00
_cell.angle_gamma   90.00
#
_symmetry.space_group_name_H-M   'P 1'
#
loop_
_entity.id
_entity.type
_entity.pdbx_description
1 polymer ?
#
loop_
_entity_poly.entity_id
_entity_poly.type
_entity_poly.pdbx_seq_one_letter_code
_entity_poly.pdbx_strand_id
1 'polypeptide(L)'
;MQKLRKRTWMGRLAAAVMAAAVLVLAGAFVSLADESGDTTRFVSGTKVNGVGVGGLTVDEAKARIEGFYAGEYNLTIRERGGRQETIAGTDIGYKVEVPEGLKAILDAQNAAGRVSGPDADNSHTMAMTVTYSQEALGARIKALTLISGSGITVTSDARISSYEEGQPFSIIPAVQGNNVDEAKTTEVITAAVKAGQNSVDVDSAGCYYQVNIWETDENLIALCSRMNQYRDMSVNYVFGSEKETLGGETIATWITGSQDGVPTVDLEKITAFVTEMASRRDTAGTARVFHTATGKDVELTGPYGWKIDVAGEVQALAALIQAGPAAGPVDREPVYAMTAASRTAPDWGTTYAEVDLTGQHVYMFQEGNLVWDAPCVTGNISKNYDTPPGIYSLTYKEKDRILRGA
;
A
#
# COMPACT_ATOMS: atom_id res chain seq x y z
N MET A 1 -47.20 3.89 -18.35
CA MET A 1 -46.83 4.46 -19.69
C MET A 1 -46.07 5.75 -19.47
N GLN A 2 -44.78 5.74 -19.56
CA GLN A 2 -43.94 6.91 -19.93
C GLN A 2 -42.56 6.40 -20.27
N LYS A 3 -42.19 6.61 -21.53
CA LYS A 3 -40.90 6.14 -22.09
C LYS A 3 -39.76 7.06 -21.63
N LEU A 4 -38.76 6.54 -20.94
CA LEU A 4 -37.47 7.22 -20.74
C LEU A 4 -36.63 7.10 -22.03
N ARG A 5 -36.40 8.22 -22.67
CA ARG A 5 -35.44 8.33 -23.78
C ARG A 5 -34.01 8.29 -23.25
N LYS A 6 -33.28 7.27 -23.65
CA LYS A 6 -31.80 7.23 -23.57
C LYS A 6 -31.25 8.30 -24.53
N ARG A 7 -30.54 9.29 -24.01
CA ARG A 7 -29.68 10.20 -24.80
C ARG A 7 -28.26 9.68 -24.71
N THR A 8 -27.82 9.03 -25.79
CA THR A 8 -26.41 8.77 -26.08
C THR A 8 -25.70 10.09 -26.35
N TRP A 9 -24.71 10.41 -25.53
CA TRP A 9 -23.78 11.51 -25.81
C TRP A 9 -22.50 10.89 -26.41
N MET A 10 -22.43 10.87 -27.75
CA MET A 10 -21.18 10.64 -28.47
C MET A 10 -20.37 11.92 -28.46
N GLY A 11 -19.16 11.83 -27.92
CA GLY A 11 -18.18 12.90 -27.90
C GLY A 11 -17.80 13.36 -29.30
N ARG A 12 -17.92 14.65 -29.54
CA ARG A 12 -17.22 15.34 -30.61
C ARG A 12 -16.01 16.02 -29.97
N LEU A 13 -14.82 15.53 -30.31
CA LEU A 13 -13.59 16.31 -30.18
C LEU A 13 -13.79 17.59 -31.02
N ALA A 14 -14.12 18.69 -30.37
CA ALA A 14 -14.00 20.02 -30.96
C ALA A 14 -12.56 20.47 -30.71
N ALA A 15 -11.81 20.64 -31.79
CA ALA A 15 -10.57 21.39 -31.79
C ALA A 15 -10.85 22.76 -31.18
N ALA A 16 -10.31 23.06 -30.01
CA ALA A 16 -10.40 24.36 -29.38
C ALA A 16 -9.57 25.35 -30.18
N VAL A 17 -10.25 26.14 -30.98
CA VAL A 17 -9.73 27.37 -31.58
C VAL A 17 -9.43 28.32 -30.41
N MET A 18 -8.17 28.68 -30.22
CA MET A 18 -7.73 29.68 -29.23
C MET A 18 -8.40 31.03 -29.57
N ALA A 19 -9.36 31.47 -28.77
CA ALA A 19 -9.78 32.84 -28.72
C ALA A 19 -8.83 33.59 -27.76
N ALA A 20 -7.80 34.20 -28.32
CA ALA A 20 -6.95 35.13 -27.60
C ALA A 20 -7.73 36.41 -27.33
N ALA A 21 -7.93 36.73 -26.05
CA ALA A 21 -8.37 38.06 -25.64
C ALA A 21 -7.21 39.05 -25.87
N VAL A 22 -7.30 39.86 -26.89
CA VAL A 22 -6.33 40.90 -27.22
C VAL A 22 -6.54 42.10 -26.30
N LEU A 23 -5.64 42.28 -25.32
CA LEU A 23 -5.43 43.57 -24.68
C LEU A 23 -4.55 44.42 -25.61
N VAL A 24 -5.14 45.41 -26.25
CA VAL A 24 -4.42 46.38 -27.08
C VAL A 24 -3.63 47.33 -26.21
N LEU A 25 -2.32 47.13 -26.08
CA LEU A 25 -1.43 48.21 -25.72
C LEU A 25 -1.05 48.97 -26.98
N ALA A 26 -1.49 50.21 -27.06
CA ALA A 26 -1.19 51.14 -28.16
C ALA A 26 0.30 51.49 -28.20
N GLY A 27 1.07 50.63 -28.90
CA GLY A 27 2.37 51.02 -29.40
C GLY A 27 2.16 51.84 -30.69
N ALA A 28 2.78 53.00 -30.76
CA ALA A 28 2.69 53.91 -31.91
C ALA A 28 2.97 53.18 -33.22
N PHE A 29 1.91 52.93 -34.02
CA PHE A 29 2.06 52.47 -35.37
C PHE A 29 2.60 53.61 -36.22
N VAL A 30 3.86 53.52 -36.63
CA VAL A 30 4.33 54.22 -37.81
C VAL A 30 3.64 53.54 -38.99
N SER A 31 2.57 54.15 -39.49
CA SER A 31 1.95 53.78 -40.76
C SER A 31 2.96 54.12 -41.88
N LEU A 32 3.78 53.12 -42.24
CA LEU A 32 4.46 53.16 -43.52
C LEU A 32 3.38 52.97 -44.60
N ALA A 33 3.10 54.01 -45.35
CA ALA A 33 2.22 53.95 -46.49
C ALA A 33 2.72 52.80 -47.42
N ASP A 34 1.80 51.90 -47.75
CA ASP A 34 2.03 50.81 -48.68
C ASP A 34 2.41 51.44 -50.06
N GLU A 35 3.69 51.46 -50.38
CA GLU A 35 4.08 51.76 -51.78
C GLU A 35 3.67 50.53 -52.58
N SER A 36 2.53 50.67 -53.28
CA SER A 36 1.94 49.64 -54.12
C SER A 36 2.91 49.17 -55.22
N GLY A 37 3.76 48.22 -54.83
CA GLY A 37 4.76 47.67 -55.77
C GLY A 37 5.93 46.94 -55.13
N ASP A 38 6.20 47.07 -53.85
CA ASP A 38 7.30 46.35 -53.19
C ASP A 38 6.92 44.90 -52.92
N THR A 39 7.33 44.00 -53.84
CA THR A 39 7.06 42.54 -53.75
C THR A 39 7.92 41.83 -52.68
N THR A 40 8.80 42.52 -51.99
CA THR A 40 9.67 41.96 -50.93
C THR A 40 9.05 42.07 -49.55
N ARG A 41 7.93 42.83 -49.41
CA ARG A 41 7.25 43.06 -48.12
C ARG A 41 5.80 42.55 -48.15
N PHE A 42 5.32 42.10 -46.98
CA PHE A 42 3.93 41.66 -46.80
C PHE A 42 2.96 42.85 -47.06
N VAL A 43 1.79 42.52 -47.55
CA VAL A 43 0.73 43.49 -47.76
C VAL A 43 0.30 44.10 -46.42
N SER A 44 -0.04 45.40 -46.45
CA SER A 44 -0.54 46.09 -45.27
C SER A 44 -1.74 45.37 -44.66
N GLY A 45 -1.77 45.25 -43.33
CA GLY A 45 -2.81 44.51 -42.61
C GLY A 45 -2.58 43.00 -42.48
N THR A 46 -1.53 42.46 -43.10
CA THR A 46 -1.21 41.02 -42.98
C THR A 46 -0.93 40.63 -41.52
N LYS A 47 -1.53 39.54 -41.08
CA LYS A 47 -1.31 38.90 -39.80
C LYS A 47 -0.94 37.42 -39.99
N VAL A 48 0.03 36.97 -39.25
CA VAL A 48 0.38 35.54 -39.19
C VAL A 48 0.26 35.07 -37.74
N ASN A 49 -0.57 34.09 -37.50
CA ASN A 49 -0.94 33.60 -36.15
C ASN A 49 -1.34 34.76 -35.20
N GLY A 50 -2.04 35.77 -35.73
CA GLY A 50 -2.49 36.95 -34.98
C GLY A 50 -1.44 38.07 -34.83
N VAL A 51 -0.18 37.83 -35.21
CA VAL A 51 0.89 38.85 -35.16
C VAL A 51 0.89 39.65 -36.45
N GLY A 52 0.81 41.02 -36.34
CA GLY A 52 0.85 41.90 -37.49
C GLY A 52 2.25 41.96 -38.14
N VAL A 53 2.30 41.59 -39.41
CA VAL A 53 3.54 41.56 -40.21
C VAL A 53 3.46 42.39 -41.50
N GLY A 54 2.37 43.13 -41.69
CA GLY A 54 2.21 44.01 -42.85
C GLY A 54 3.32 45.05 -42.94
N GLY A 55 3.85 45.27 -44.18
CA GLY A 55 4.96 46.18 -44.43
C GLY A 55 6.35 45.62 -44.04
N LEU A 56 6.45 44.43 -43.48
CA LEU A 56 7.70 43.79 -43.13
C LEU A 56 8.21 42.85 -44.22
N THR A 57 9.54 42.70 -44.38
CA THR A 57 10.12 41.64 -45.15
C THR A 57 9.94 40.28 -44.48
N VAL A 58 10.26 39.18 -45.15
CA VAL A 58 10.16 37.83 -44.57
C VAL A 58 11.01 37.72 -43.31
N ASP A 59 12.27 38.21 -43.31
CA ASP A 59 13.16 38.14 -42.15
C ASP A 59 12.70 39.02 -40.99
N GLU A 60 12.22 40.23 -41.28
CA GLU A 60 11.62 41.13 -40.28
C GLU A 60 10.35 40.55 -39.66
N ALA A 61 9.52 39.93 -40.50
CA ALA A 61 8.28 39.24 -40.02
C ALA A 61 8.63 38.01 -39.15
N LYS A 62 9.59 37.22 -39.55
CA LYS A 62 10.10 36.10 -38.75
C LYS A 62 10.57 36.57 -37.38
N ALA A 63 11.48 37.55 -37.34
CA ALA A 63 12.02 38.09 -36.10
C ALA A 63 10.89 38.69 -35.20
N ARG A 64 9.89 39.36 -35.80
CA ARG A 64 8.77 39.91 -35.05
C ARG A 64 7.87 38.84 -34.42
N ILE A 65 7.56 37.78 -35.18
CA ILE A 65 6.74 36.64 -34.68
C ILE A 65 7.50 35.93 -33.56
N GLU A 66 8.77 35.60 -33.78
CA GLU A 66 9.62 34.91 -32.78
C GLU A 66 9.75 35.77 -31.52
N GLY A 67 10.00 37.06 -31.65
CA GLY A 67 10.11 37.99 -30.52
C GLY A 67 8.79 38.16 -29.74
N PHE A 68 7.63 38.20 -30.47
CA PHE A 68 6.32 38.28 -29.83
C PHE A 68 6.06 37.08 -28.94
N TYR A 69 6.28 35.87 -29.44
CA TYR A 69 6.02 34.66 -28.66
C TYR A 69 7.07 34.44 -27.56
N ALA A 70 8.33 34.81 -27.73
CA ALA A 70 9.39 34.68 -26.73
C ALA A 70 9.14 35.59 -25.50
N GLY A 71 8.56 36.81 -25.73
CA GLY A 71 8.32 37.77 -24.65
C GLY A 71 6.99 37.62 -23.94
N GLU A 72 6.00 37.07 -24.59
CA GLU A 72 4.59 37.06 -24.14
C GLU A 72 4.13 35.69 -23.64
N TYR A 73 4.93 34.61 -23.85
CA TYR A 73 4.50 33.30 -23.42
C TYR A 73 4.51 33.18 -21.91
N ASN A 74 3.35 32.82 -21.36
CA ASN A 74 3.16 32.50 -19.95
C ASN A 74 2.19 31.32 -19.85
N LEU A 75 2.58 30.28 -19.11
CA LEU A 75 1.70 29.17 -18.78
C LEU A 75 1.10 29.39 -17.39
N THR A 76 -0.19 29.61 -17.33
CA THR A 76 -0.96 29.67 -16.07
C THR A 76 -1.38 28.27 -15.66
N ILE A 77 -0.89 27.82 -14.50
CA ILE A 77 -1.26 26.54 -13.88
C ILE A 77 -2.42 26.82 -12.94
N ARG A 78 -3.58 26.22 -13.21
CA ARG A 78 -4.77 26.32 -12.37
C ARG A 78 -4.83 25.15 -11.43
N GLU A 79 -4.98 25.44 -10.15
CA GLU A 79 -4.96 24.47 -9.08
C GLU A 79 -6.36 24.27 -8.48
N ARG A 80 -6.51 23.15 -7.74
CA ARG A 80 -7.69 22.89 -6.91
C ARG A 80 -7.93 24.06 -5.95
N GLY A 81 -9.17 24.47 -5.79
CA GLY A 81 -9.52 25.63 -4.95
C GLY A 81 -9.31 26.99 -5.60
N GLY A 82 -8.95 27.05 -6.90
CA GLY A 82 -8.88 28.28 -7.68
C GLY A 82 -7.56 29.05 -7.57
N ARG A 83 -6.57 28.53 -6.85
CA ARG A 83 -5.21 29.10 -6.84
C ARG A 83 -4.57 28.96 -8.22
N GLN A 84 -3.68 29.88 -8.56
CA GLN A 84 -2.98 29.88 -9.84
C GLN A 84 -1.51 30.21 -9.63
N GLU A 85 -0.66 29.53 -10.36
CA GLU A 85 0.77 29.85 -10.48
C GLU A 85 1.13 30.03 -11.96
N THR A 86 2.24 30.70 -12.24
CA THR A 86 2.65 30.97 -13.62
C THR A 86 4.09 30.56 -13.84
N ILE A 87 4.34 29.91 -14.97
CA ILE A 87 5.68 29.70 -15.51
C ILE A 87 5.85 30.67 -16.68
N ALA A 88 6.76 31.65 -16.54
CA ALA A 88 7.07 32.57 -17.60
C ALA A 88 7.94 31.91 -18.67
N GLY A 89 7.70 32.20 -19.94
CA GLY A 89 8.52 31.69 -21.04
C GLY A 89 10.00 32.06 -20.90
N THR A 90 10.29 33.25 -20.38
CA THR A 90 11.66 33.70 -20.12
C THR A 90 12.40 32.82 -19.11
N ASP A 91 11.68 32.24 -18.13
CA ASP A 91 12.29 31.40 -17.08
C ASP A 91 12.75 30.03 -17.64
N ILE A 92 12.16 29.60 -18.74
CA ILE A 92 12.42 28.29 -19.36
C ILE A 92 13.11 28.40 -20.72
N GLY A 93 13.47 29.61 -21.13
CA GLY A 93 14.08 29.86 -22.44
C GLY A 93 13.16 29.49 -23.61
N TYR A 94 11.83 29.73 -23.44
CA TYR A 94 10.83 29.42 -24.45
C TYR A 94 11.07 30.20 -25.72
N LYS A 95 11.13 29.54 -26.84
CA LYS A 95 11.30 30.13 -28.17
C LYS A 95 10.37 29.45 -29.16
N VAL A 96 9.95 30.23 -30.12
CA VAL A 96 9.20 29.75 -31.28
C VAL A 96 10.04 29.93 -32.49
N GLU A 97 10.21 28.90 -33.27
CA GLU A 97 10.86 28.96 -34.58
C GLU A 97 9.79 29.00 -35.65
N VAL A 98 9.86 30.04 -36.47
CA VAL A 98 8.98 30.22 -37.59
C VAL A 98 9.61 29.53 -38.80
N PRO A 99 8.94 28.50 -39.39
CA PRO A 99 9.45 27.79 -40.54
C PRO A 99 9.45 28.67 -41.80
N GLU A 100 10.10 28.22 -42.89
CA GLU A 100 10.23 28.94 -44.16
C GLU A 100 8.90 29.24 -44.87
N GLY A 101 7.77 28.79 -44.35
CA GLY A 101 6.42 29.02 -44.89
C GLY A 101 5.99 30.51 -45.02
N LEU A 102 6.67 31.44 -44.32
CA LEU A 102 6.42 32.88 -44.45
C LEU A 102 6.62 33.37 -45.91
N LYS A 103 7.67 32.85 -46.57
CA LYS A 103 7.92 33.19 -47.99
C LYS A 103 6.75 32.75 -48.90
N ALA A 104 6.19 31.60 -48.67
CA ALA A 104 5.07 31.09 -49.44
C ALA A 104 3.81 32.00 -49.31
N ILE A 105 3.59 32.57 -48.10
CA ILE A 105 2.48 33.55 -47.90
C ILE A 105 2.74 34.82 -48.68
N LEU A 106 3.98 35.34 -48.64
CA LEU A 106 4.33 36.53 -49.42
C LEU A 106 4.22 36.28 -50.92
N ASP A 107 4.71 35.14 -51.40
CA ASP A 107 4.62 34.76 -52.82
C ASP A 107 3.16 34.63 -53.26
N ALA A 108 2.29 34.08 -52.44
CA ALA A 108 0.84 34.00 -52.70
C ALA A 108 0.19 35.38 -52.76
N GLN A 109 0.53 36.30 -51.85
CA GLN A 109 0.06 37.68 -51.90
C GLN A 109 0.48 38.40 -53.18
N ASN A 110 1.74 38.20 -53.63
CA ASN A 110 2.25 38.75 -54.85
C ASN A 110 1.51 38.20 -56.08
N ALA A 111 1.26 36.89 -56.11
CA ALA A 111 0.53 36.23 -57.19
C ALA A 111 -0.95 36.66 -57.25
N ALA A 112 -1.57 36.99 -56.14
CA ALA A 112 -2.96 37.45 -56.01
C ALA A 112 -3.12 38.96 -56.32
N GLY A 113 -2.05 39.65 -56.73
CA GLY A 113 -2.09 41.07 -57.10
C GLY A 113 -2.10 42.02 -55.89
N ARG A 114 -1.60 41.59 -54.73
CA ARG A 114 -1.40 42.44 -53.52
C ARG A 114 -2.65 43.20 -53.06
N VAL A 115 -3.72 42.46 -52.84
CA VAL A 115 -5.00 43.05 -52.41
C VAL A 115 -4.86 43.61 -50.99
N SER A 116 -5.01 44.92 -50.82
CA SER A 116 -5.04 45.63 -49.56
C SER A 116 -6.35 46.37 -49.39
N GLY A 117 -6.85 46.49 -48.16
CA GLY A 117 -8.08 47.24 -47.86
C GLY A 117 -8.75 46.74 -46.59
N PRO A 118 -9.74 47.51 -46.08
CA PRO A 118 -10.42 47.14 -44.84
C PRO A 118 -11.22 45.82 -44.90
N ASP A 119 -11.57 45.38 -46.13
CA ASP A 119 -12.31 44.14 -46.37
C ASP A 119 -11.45 42.97 -46.79
N ALA A 120 -10.12 43.15 -46.89
CA ALA A 120 -9.18 42.07 -47.22
C ALA A 120 -8.81 41.29 -45.96
N ASP A 121 -9.24 40.00 -45.88
CA ASP A 121 -8.78 39.09 -44.87
C ASP A 121 -7.36 38.57 -45.19
N ASN A 122 -6.37 39.30 -44.68
CA ASN A 122 -4.95 38.94 -44.80
C ASN A 122 -4.45 38.15 -43.56
N SER A 123 -5.32 37.39 -42.88
CA SER A 123 -4.96 36.57 -41.74
C SER A 123 -4.54 35.18 -42.18
N HIS A 124 -3.36 34.79 -41.76
CA HIS A 124 -2.76 33.47 -42.05
C HIS A 124 -2.43 32.72 -40.78
N THR A 125 -2.56 31.41 -40.83
CA THR A 125 -2.09 30.49 -39.78
C THR A 125 -1.03 29.56 -40.31
N MET A 126 0.02 29.35 -39.52
CA MET A 126 1.07 28.42 -39.84
C MET A 126 1.51 27.65 -38.59
N ALA A 127 1.98 26.40 -38.78
CA ALA A 127 2.60 25.63 -37.70
C ALA A 127 3.96 26.25 -37.32
N MET A 128 4.25 26.32 -36.02
CA MET A 128 5.54 26.80 -35.49
C MET A 128 6.15 25.71 -34.65
N THR A 129 7.49 25.69 -34.58
CA THR A 129 8.21 24.78 -33.70
C THR A 129 8.52 25.47 -32.38
N VAL A 130 8.15 24.83 -31.27
CA VAL A 130 8.44 25.33 -29.92
C VAL A 130 9.71 24.66 -29.41
N THR A 131 10.63 25.45 -28.88
CA THR A 131 11.84 24.99 -28.16
C THR A 131 11.90 25.63 -26.78
N TYR A 132 12.42 24.90 -25.79
CA TYR A 132 12.62 25.37 -24.42
C TYR A 132 13.66 24.52 -23.71
N SER A 133 14.21 24.99 -22.59
CA SER A 133 15.10 24.22 -21.74
C SER A 133 14.29 23.25 -20.85
N GLN A 134 14.44 21.94 -21.08
CA GLN A 134 13.81 20.92 -20.23
C GLN A 134 14.30 20.96 -18.79
N GLU A 135 15.59 21.27 -18.59
CA GLU A 135 16.17 21.42 -17.25
C GLU A 135 15.55 22.59 -16.50
N ALA A 136 15.48 23.77 -17.14
CA ALA A 136 14.88 24.96 -16.55
C ALA A 136 13.38 24.76 -16.26
N LEU A 137 12.64 24.14 -17.17
CA LEU A 137 11.25 23.78 -16.96
C LEU A 137 11.09 22.83 -15.76
N GLY A 138 11.89 21.78 -15.67
CA GLY A 138 11.85 20.84 -14.55
C GLY A 138 12.16 21.55 -13.22
N ALA A 139 13.13 22.45 -13.17
CA ALA A 139 13.44 23.23 -11.99
C ALA A 139 12.27 24.14 -11.59
N ARG A 140 11.62 24.81 -12.55
CA ARG A 140 10.44 25.67 -12.29
C ARG A 140 9.24 24.86 -11.81
N ILE A 141 8.99 23.67 -12.37
CA ILE A 141 7.91 22.79 -11.92
C ILE A 141 8.14 22.38 -10.46
N LYS A 142 9.33 21.95 -10.10
CA LYS A 142 9.67 21.56 -8.71
C LYS A 142 9.54 22.72 -7.72
N ALA A 143 9.73 23.95 -8.18
CA ALA A 143 9.60 25.14 -7.37
C ALA A 143 8.16 25.64 -7.19
N LEU A 144 7.18 25.05 -7.90
CA LEU A 144 5.77 25.41 -7.72
C LEU A 144 5.32 25.12 -6.29
N THR A 145 4.51 26.00 -5.73
CA THR A 145 4.03 25.85 -4.35
C THR A 145 3.08 24.65 -4.20
N LEU A 146 2.46 24.22 -5.27
CA LEU A 146 1.65 23.00 -5.32
C LEU A 146 2.50 21.72 -5.13
N ILE A 147 3.82 21.78 -5.36
CA ILE A 147 4.76 20.65 -5.18
C ILE A 147 5.59 20.82 -3.91
N SER A 148 6.14 22.02 -3.68
CA SER A 148 7.11 22.29 -2.61
C SER A 148 6.60 23.18 -1.49
N GLY A 149 5.35 23.62 -1.52
CA GLY A 149 4.78 24.57 -0.59
C GLY A 149 4.53 23.97 0.80
N SER A 150 4.65 24.81 1.84
CA SER A 150 4.39 24.42 3.24
C SER A 150 2.91 24.18 3.58
N GLY A 151 1.99 24.55 2.68
CA GLY A 151 0.54 24.37 2.85
C GLY A 151 -0.01 23.06 2.28
N ILE A 152 0.85 22.08 1.97
CA ILE A 152 0.43 20.80 1.41
C ILE A 152 -0.14 19.93 2.51
N THR A 153 -1.39 19.50 2.31
CA THR A 153 -2.06 18.48 3.12
C THR A 153 -2.06 17.17 2.35
N VAL A 154 -1.55 16.13 2.97
CA VAL A 154 -1.48 14.80 2.33
C VAL A 154 -2.86 14.17 2.30
N THR A 155 -3.27 13.68 1.13
CA THR A 155 -4.48 12.87 0.97
C THR A 155 -4.30 11.52 1.64
N SER A 156 -5.26 11.10 2.42
CA SER A 156 -5.26 9.78 3.07
C SER A 156 -6.66 9.18 3.12
N ASP A 157 -6.73 7.89 2.93
CA ASP A 157 -7.97 7.12 3.07
C ASP A 157 -8.41 7.03 4.53
N ALA A 158 -9.70 6.86 4.74
CA ALA A 158 -10.23 6.49 6.03
C ALA A 158 -9.67 5.13 6.46
N ARG A 159 -9.42 4.97 7.75
CA ARG A 159 -8.83 3.74 8.31
C ARG A 159 -9.34 3.49 9.72
N ILE A 160 -9.18 2.26 10.18
CA ILE A 160 -9.47 1.91 11.56
C ILE A 160 -8.30 2.40 12.45
N SER A 161 -8.62 2.89 13.65
CA SER A 161 -7.63 3.32 14.65
C SER A 161 -6.71 2.15 15.06
N SER A 162 -5.52 2.47 15.54
CA SER A 162 -4.70 1.51 16.25
C SER A 162 -5.42 1.03 17.50
N TYR A 163 -5.03 -0.17 17.99
CA TYR A 163 -5.48 -0.63 19.29
C TYR A 163 -4.96 0.30 20.40
N GLU A 164 -5.86 0.72 21.30
CA GLU A 164 -5.55 1.42 22.55
C GLU A 164 -6.30 0.71 23.69
N GLU A 165 -5.59 0.41 24.77
CA GLU A 165 -6.17 -0.32 25.92
C GLU A 165 -7.43 0.39 26.45
N GLY A 166 -8.50 -0.36 26.62
CA GLY A 166 -9.78 0.15 27.10
C GLY A 166 -10.59 1.01 26.12
N GLN A 167 -10.07 1.31 24.93
CA GLN A 167 -10.77 2.09 23.91
C GLN A 167 -11.31 1.20 22.79
N PRO A 168 -12.52 1.46 22.29
CA PRO A 168 -13.02 0.77 21.11
C PRO A 168 -12.24 1.22 19.87
N PHE A 169 -12.11 0.31 18.89
CA PHE A 169 -11.69 0.69 17.55
C PHE A 169 -12.66 1.71 16.98
N SER A 170 -12.13 2.73 16.35
CA SER A 170 -12.89 3.80 15.71
C SER A 170 -12.40 4.02 14.28
N ILE A 171 -13.24 4.63 13.44
CA ILE A 171 -12.84 5.00 12.09
C ILE A 171 -12.21 6.40 12.17
N ILE A 172 -10.96 6.49 11.72
CA ILE A 172 -10.27 7.76 11.48
C ILE A 172 -10.72 8.24 10.11
N PRO A 173 -11.35 9.43 10.00
CA PRO A 173 -11.86 9.93 8.73
C PRO A 173 -10.78 10.09 7.66
N ALA A 174 -11.21 10.02 6.42
CA ALA A 174 -10.37 10.35 5.28
C ALA A 174 -10.00 11.83 5.27
N VAL A 175 -8.87 12.14 4.67
CA VAL A 175 -8.43 13.52 4.42
C VAL A 175 -8.29 13.72 2.93
N GLN A 176 -9.20 14.52 2.32
CA GLN A 176 -9.00 15.00 0.97
C GLN A 176 -8.00 16.15 0.99
N GLY A 177 -6.76 15.81 0.70
CA GLY A 177 -5.67 16.76 0.68
C GLY A 177 -5.55 17.52 -0.65
N ASN A 178 -4.45 18.25 -0.76
CA ASN A 178 -4.07 19.02 -1.94
C ASN A 178 -2.68 18.63 -2.48
N ASN A 179 -2.16 17.48 -2.09
CA ASN A 179 -0.92 16.94 -2.65
C ASN A 179 -1.16 16.35 -4.04
N VAL A 180 -0.16 16.49 -4.91
CA VAL A 180 -0.21 16.03 -6.31
C VAL A 180 0.79 14.89 -6.55
N ASP A 181 0.51 14.10 -7.58
CA ASP A 181 1.49 13.22 -8.20
C ASP A 181 2.48 14.07 -9.00
N GLU A 182 3.71 14.21 -8.51
CA GLU A 182 4.75 15.05 -9.11
C GLU A 182 5.08 14.60 -10.53
N ALA A 183 5.15 13.29 -10.78
CA ALA A 183 5.48 12.75 -12.10
C ALA A 183 4.39 13.10 -13.13
N LYS A 184 3.14 12.83 -12.79
CA LYS A 184 2.00 13.16 -13.62
C LYS A 184 1.84 14.67 -13.83
N THR A 185 2.04 15.46 -12.78
CA THR A 185 1.98 16.92 -12.87
C THR A 185 3.06 17.47 -13.81
N THR A 186 4.28 16.91 -13.71
CA THR A 186 5.39 17.27 -14.61
C THR A 186 5.07 16.92 -16.05
N GLU A 187 4.52 15.74 -16.31
CA GLU A 187 4.09 15.33 -17.64
C GLU A 187 3.05 16.28 -18.25
N VAL A 188 2.00 16.57 -17.46
CA VAL A 188 0.89 17.44 -17.89
C VAL A 188 1.38 18.86 -18.20
N ILE A 189 2.19 19.47 -17.32
CA ILE A 189 2.74 20.81 -17.52
C ILE A 189 3.70 20.81 -18.73
N THR A 190 4.55 19.81 -18.87
CA THR A 190 5.48 19.70 -20.01
C THR A 190 4.74 19.57 -21.32
N ALA A 191 3.66 18.78 -21.36
CA ALA A 191 2.81 18.66 -22.53
C ALA A 191 2.14 19.98 -22.91
N ALA A 192 1.66 20.76 -21.91
CA ALA A 192 1.06 22.06 -22.12
C ALA A 192 2.08 23.08 -22.70
N VAL A 193 3.30 23.13 -22.15
CA VAL A 193 4.38 23.97 -22.67
C VAL A 193 4.72 23.58 -24.12
N LYS A 194 4.89 22.29 -24.39
CA LYS A 194 5.21 21.77 -25.73
C LYS A 194 4.10 22.10 -26.75
N ALA A 195 2.85 22.10 -26.31
CA ALA A 195 1.70 22.46 -27.14
C ALA A 195 1.47 23.97 -27.25
N GLY A 196 2.27 24.82 -26.61
CA GLY A 196 2.12 26.26 -26.62
C GLY A 196 0.83 26.74 -25.94
N GLN A 197 0.30 25.97 -24.97
CA GLN A 197 -0.90 26.37 -24.23
C GLN A 197 -0.58 27.50 -23.25
N ASN A 198 -1.52 28.41 -23.04
CA ASN A 198 -1.38 29.52 -22.08
C ASN A 198 -1.95 29.18 -20.69
N SER A 199 -2.65 28.08 -20.56
CA SER A 199 -3.17 27.60 -19.27
C SER A 199 -3.33 26.09 -19.26
N VAL A 200 -3.15 25.50 -18.09
CA VAL A 200 -3.42 24.09 -17.80
C VAL A 200 -4.11 23.99 -16.46
N ASP A 201 -5.13 23.14 -16.37
CA ASP A 201 -5.84 22.84 -15.13
C ASP A 201 -5.39 21.47 -14.63
N VAL A 202 -4.58 21.46 -13.58
CA VAL A 202 -3.97 20.24 -13.03
C VAL A 202 -4.95 19.41 -12.20
N ASP A 203 -6.07 20.00 -11.73
CA ASP A 203 -7.14 19.23 -11.07
C ASP A 203 -7.95 18.45 -12.11
N SER A 204 -8.39 19.15 -13.17
CA SER A 204 -9.09 18.51 -14.29
C SER A 204 -8.24 17.45 -15.02
N ALA A 205 -6.92 17.63 -15.02
CA ALA A 205 -5.97 16.64 -15.55
C ALA A 205 -5.75 15.45 -14.59
N GLY A 206 -6.34 15.47 -13.40
CA GLY A 206 -6.27 14.42 -12.41
C GLY A 206 -4.88 14.26 -11.80
N CYS A 207 -4.16 15.37 -11.60
CA CYS A 207 -2.84 15.36 -10.97
C CYS A 207 -2.89 15.21 -9.45
N TYR A 208 -4.01 15.50 -8.80
CA TYR A 208 -4.15 15.37 -7.35
C TYR A 208 -4.44 13.93 -6.94
N TYR A 209 -3.84 13.50 -5.83
CA TYR A 209 -4.26 12.27 -5.19
C TYR A 209 -5.72 12.35 -4.75
N GLN A 210 -6.42 11.24 -4.84
CA GLN A 210 -7.83 11.13 -4.48
C GLN A 210 -7.98 10.20 -3.28
N VAL A 211 -8.96 10.47 -2.44
CA VAL A 211 -9.41 9.51 -1.44
C VAL A 211 -10.13 8.37 -2.14
N ASN A 212 -9.73 7.13 -1.84
CA ASN A 212 -10.35 5.92 -2.37
C ASN A 212 -11.36 5.31 -1.38
N ILE A 213 -11.08 5.45 -0.08
CA ILE A 213 -11.91 4.91 1.00
C ILE A 213 -12.32 6.06 1.91
N TRP A 214 -13.62 6.32 1.99
CA TRP A 214 -14.21 7.30 2.89
C TRP A 214 -14.68 6.63 4.19
N GLU A 215 -14.90 7.40 5.24
CA GLU A 215 -15.49 6.93 6.51
C GLU A 215 -16.87 6.34 6.36
N THR A 216 -17.53 6.55 5.24
CA THR A 216 -18.83 5.99 4.86
C THR A 216 -18.73 4.66 4.13
N ASP A 217 -17.52 4.13 3.90
CA ASP A 217 -17.33 2.85 3.23
C ASP A 217 -17.92 1.72 4.08
N GLU A 218 -18.85 0.97 3.50
CA GLU A 218 -19.59 -0.08 4.19
C GLU A 218 -18.68 -1.22 4.67
N ASN A 219 -17.62 -1.55 3.92
CA ASN A 219 -16.67 -2.60 4.31
C ASN A 219 -15.82 -2.16 5.50
N LEU A 220 -15.37 -0.90 5.50
CA LEU A 220 -14.61 -0.33 6.60
C LEU A 220 -15.44 -0.28 7.88
N ILE A 221 -16.71 0.16 7.78
CA ILE A 221 -17.66 0.21 8.90
C ILE A 221 -17.92 -1.19 9.43
N ALA A 222 -18.20 -2.17 8.56
CA ALA A 222 -18.46 -3.54 8.94
C ALA A 222 -17.23 -4.17 9.62
N LEU A 223 -16.01 -3.92 9.10
CA LEU A 223 -14.76 -4.41 9.69
C LEU A 223 -14.54 -3.80 11.08
N CYS A 224 -14.68 -2.49 11.24
CA CYS A 224 -14.53 -1.82 12.53
C CYS A 224 -15.54 -2.35 13.57
N SER A 225 -16.80 -2.50 13.17
CA SER A 225 -17.84 -3.08 14.02
C SER A 225 -17.50 -4.52 14.46
N ARG A 226 -17.01 -5.34 13.52
CA ARG A 226 -16.60 -6.72 13.80
C ARG A 226 -15.39 -6.78 14.74
N MET A 227 -14.38 -5.95 14.53
CA MET A 227 -13.24 -5.87 15.46
C MET A 227 -13.67 -5.53 16.87
N ASN A 228 -14.64 -4.61 17.05
CA ASN A 228 -15.21 -4.29 18.34
C ASN A 228 -16.01 -5.44 18.95
N GLN A 229 -16.70 -6.26 18.15
CA GLN A 229 -17.39 -7.47 18.65
C GLN A 229 -16.40 -8.50 19.21
N TYR A 230 -15.23 -8.65 18.58
CA TYR A 230 -14.19 -9.57 19.08
C TYR A 230 -13.48 -9.06 20.33
N ARG A 231 -13.45 -7.75 20.56
CA ARG A 231 -12.80 -7.16 21.73
C ARG A 231 -13.36 -7.69 23.06
N ASP A 232 -14.65 -7.97 23.09
CA ASP A 232 -15.33 -8.46 24.30
C ASP A 232 -15.32 -10.01 24.40
N MET A 233 -14.73 -10.71 23.43
CA MET A 233 -14.53 -12.14 23.44
C MET A 233 -13.33 -12.52 24.32
N SER A 234 -13.34 -13.70 24.91
CA SER A 234 -12.16 -14.30 25.52
C SER A 234 -12.10 -15.80 25.30
N VAL A 235 -10.89 -16.31 25.16
CA VAL A 235 -10.62 -17.76 25.11
C VAL A 235 -9.76 -18.14 26.31
N ASN A 236 -10.30 -18.99 27.19
CA ASN A 236 -9.57 -19.51 28.32
C ASN A 236 -8.99 -20.88 27.96
N TYR A 237 -7.71 -20.95 27.81
CA TYR A 237 -6.98 -22.21 27.69
C TYR A 237 -6.89 -22.87 29.03
N VAL A 238 -7.40 -24.10 29.15
CA VAL A 238 -7.47 -24.86 30.40
C VAL A 238 -6.34 -25.89 30.40
N PHE A 239 -5.52 -25.86 31.46
CA PHE A 239 -4.41 -26.78 31.70
C PHE A 239 -4.57 -27.45 33.08
N GLY A 240 -5.54 -28.35 33.18
CA GLY A 240 -5.94 -28.91 34.47
C GLY A 240 -6.63 -27.89 35.36
N SER A 241 -6.02 -27.52 36.48
CA SER A 241 -6.56 -26.45 37.36
C SER A 241 -6.12 -25.04 36.97
N GLU A 242 -5.14 -24.89 36.07
CA GLU A 242 -4.65 -23.60 35.61
C GLU A 242 -5.40 -23.14 34.35
N LYS A 243 -5.54 -21.83 34.23
CA LYS A 243 -6.10 -21.22 33.02
C LYS A 243 -5.21 -20.09 32.53
N GLU A 244 -5.14 -19.96 31.23
CA GLU A 244 -4.49 -18.84 30.52
C GLU A 244 -5.51 -18.20 29.59
N THR A 245 -5.74 -16.90 29.76
CA THR A 245 -6.78 -16.20 28.99
C THR A 245 -6.17 -15.44 27.82
N LEU A 246 -6.64 -15.75 26.63
CA LEU A 246 -6.45 -14.92 25.46
C LEU A 246 -7.60 -13.91 25.39
N GLY A 247 -7.29 -12.64 25.59
CA GLY A 247 -8.28 -11.55 25.58
C GLY A 247 -8.72 -11.18 24.17
N GLY A 248 -9.97 -10.75 24.07
CA GLY A 248 -10.58 -10.34 22.81
C GLY A 248 -9.89 -9.14 22.17
N GLU A 249 -9.29 -8.27 22.96
CA GLU A 249 -8.48 -7.16 22.47
C GLU A 249 -7.31 -7.64 21.60
N THR A 250 -6.62 -8.69 22.04
CA THR A 250 -5.56 -9.34 21.24
C THR A 250 -6.16 -9.98 20.00
N ILE A 251 -7.26 -10.72 20.13
CA ILE A 251 -7.96 -11.37 19.01
C ILE A 251 -8.36 -10.34 17.95
N ALA A 252 -8.91 -9.22 18.35
CA ALA A 252 -9.33 -8.15 17.45
C ALA A 252 -8.19 -7.60 16.59
N THR A 253 -6.97 -7.55 17.13
CA THR A 253 -5.77 -7.11 16.37
C THR A 253 -5.30 -8.12 15.31
N TRP A 254 -5.81 -9.34 15.35
CA TRP A 254 -5.51 -10.39 14.38
C TRP A 254 -6.44 -10.39 13.18
N ILE A 255 -7.56 -9.64 13.24
CA ILE A 255 -8.52 -9.57 12.14
C ILE A 255 -8.01 -8.58 11.12
N THR A 256 -7.77 -9.05 9.90
CA THR A 256 -7.21 -8.24 8.80
C THR A 256 -8.25 -7.81 7.77
N GLY A 257 -9.44 -8.38 7.81
CA GLY A 257 -10.52 -8.10 6.87
C GLY A 257 -11.67 -9.08 6.99
N SER A 258 -12.46 -9.18 5.94
CA SER A 258 -13.48 -10.22 5.80
C SER A 258 -13.65 -10.63 4.34
N GLN A 259 -13.95 -11.91 4.11
CA GLN A 259 -14.31 -12.45 2.81
C GLN A 259 -15.63 -13.20 2.96
N ASP A 260 -16.63 -12.84 2.14
CA ASP A 260 -17.97 -13.42 2.20
C ASP A 260 -18.59 -13.42 3.60
N GLY A 261 -18.31 -12.37 4.40
CA GLY A 261 -18.77 -12.22 5.78
C GLY A 261 -17.99 -13.02 6.83
N VAL A 262 -17.00 -13.82 6.42
CA VAL A 262 -16.09 -14.56 7.31
C VAL A 262 -14.86 -13.71 7.58
N PRO A 263 -14.42 -13.50 8.84
CA PRO A 263 -13.21 -12.77 9.14
C PRO A 263 -11.97 -13.44 8.54
N THR A 264 -11.12 -12.66 7.90
CA THR A 264 -9.76 -13.06 7.59
C THR A 264 -8.86 -12.75 8.77
N VAL A 265 -7.98 -13.69 9.12
CA VAL A 265 -7.13 -13.59 10.31
C VAL A 265 -5.65 -13.68 9.95
N ASP A 266 -4.83 -12.99 10.73
CA ASP A 266 -3.36 -13.03 10.63
C ASP A 266 -2.83 -14.31 11.28
N LEU A 267 -2.56 -15.32 10.46
CA LEU A 267 -2.05 -16.62 10.93
C LEU A 267 -0.64 -16.52 11.53
N GLU A 268 0.17 -15.54 11.16
CA GLU A 268 1.51 -15.36 11.74
C GLU A 268 1.40 -14.92 13.20
N LYS A 269 0.52 -13.99 13.51
CA LYS A 269 0.26 -13.56 14.89
C LYS A 269 -0.34 -14.68 15.75
N ILE A 270 -1.28 -15.45 15.19
CA ILE A 270 -1.83 -16.63 15.86
C ILE A 270 -0.72 -17.64 16.15
N THR A 271 0.16 -17.92 15.16
CA THR A 271 1.29 -18.84 15.31
C THR A 271 2.25 -18.37 16.39
N ALA A 272 2.58 -17.10 16.43
CA ALA A 272 3.45 -16.52 17.46
C ALA A 272 2.85 -16.73 18.86
N PHE A 273 1.57 -16.44 19.06
CA PHE A 273 0.86 -16.64 20.33
C PHE A 273 0.87 -18.12 20.76
N VAL A 274 0.49 -19.03 19.84
CA VAL A 274 0.43 -20.48 20.16
C VAL A 274 1.83 -21.02 20.46
N THR A 275 2.85 -20.59 19.74
CA THR A 275 4.25 -20.99 19.99
C THR A 275 4.73 -20.53 21.36
N GLU A 276 4.41 -19.30 21.74
CA GLU A 276 4.75 -18.77 23.06
C GLU A 276 3.99 -19.49 24.17
N MET A 277 2.71 -19.78 23.99
CA MET A 277 1.93 -20.60 24.91
C MET A 277 2.51 -22.01 25.05
N ALA A 278 2.88 -22.68 23.96
CA ALA A 278 3.52 -23.99 23.98
C ALA A 278 4.83 -23.97 24.76
N SER A 279 5.67 -22.95 24.57
CA SER A 279 6.93 -22.81 25.29
C SER A 279 6.78 -22.73 26.82
N ARG A 280 5.64 -22.24 27.31
CA ARG A 280 5.31 -22.14 28.74
C ARG A 280 4.60 -23.38 29.29
N ARG A 281 3.89 -24.13 28.43
CA ARG A 281 2.96 -25.19 28.86
C ARG A 281 3.39 -26.62 28.52
N ASP A 282 4.32 -26.76 27.60
CA ASP A 282 4.88 -28.07 27.26
C ASP A 282 5.79 -28.56 28.32
N THR A 283 5.68 -29.88 28.66
CA THR A 283 6.56 -30.56 29.58
C THR A 283 7.43 -31.59 28.87
N ALA A 284 7.03 -32.11 27.73
CA ALA A 284 7.85 -33.00 26.91
C ALA A 284 9.14 -32.29 26.49
N GLY A 285 10.28 -32.94 26.73
CA GLY A 285 11.59 -32.38 26.43
C GLY A 285 12.14 -31.40 27.49
N THR A 286 11.39 -31.06 28.52
CA THR A 286 11.84 -30.18 29.59
C THR A 286 12.51 -31.00 30.74
N ALA A 287 13.39 -30.36 31.51
CA ALA A 287 13.98 -30.93 32.69
C ALA A 287 12.97 -31.00 33.86
N ARG A 288 12.85 -32.15 34.51
CA ARG A 288 11.95 -32.39 35.62
C ARG A 288 12.61 -33.15 36.71
N VAL A 289 12.38 -32.79 37.95
CA VAL A 289 12.89 -33.49 39.11
C VAL A 289 12.09 -34.77 39.35
N PHE A 290 12.75 -35.90 39.32
CA PHE A 290 12.22 -37.22 39.64
C PHE A 290 12.74 -37.69 41.00
N HIS A 291 11.82 -37.99 41.91
CA HIS A 291 12.15 -38.55 43.20
C HIS A 291 12.19 -40.08 43.09
N THR A 292 13.40 -40.65 43.18
CA THR A 292 13.60 -42.08 42.95
C THR A 292 13.09 -42.95 44.08
N ALA A 293 12.84 -44.27 43.81
CA ALA A 293 12.48 -45.26 44.81
C ALA A 293 13.50 -45.37 45.96
N THR A 294 14.76 -44.99 45.70
CA THR A 294 15.85 -44.98 46.69
C THR A 294 15.95 -43.67 47.47
N GLY A 295 15.00 -42.72 47.28
CA GLY A 295 14.93 -41.46 48.01
C GLY A 295 15.88 -40.36 47.51
N LYS A 296 16.35 -40.43 46.25
CA LYS A 296 17.22 -39.41 45.65
C LYS A 296 16.45 -38.59 44.65
N ASP A 297 16.75 -37.31 44.57
CA ASP A 297 16.24 -36.43 43.48
C ASP A 297 17.21 -36.46 42.33
N VAL A 298 16.67 -36.72 41.13
CA VAL A 298 17.42 -36.69 39.87
C VAL A 298 16.70 -35.83 38.86
N GLU A 299 17.44 -35.03 38.12
CA GLU A 299 16.86 -34.24 37.01
C GLU A 299 16.86 -35.10 35.75
N LEU A 300 15.69 -35.29 35.18
CA LEU A 300 15.48 -36.04 33.94
C LEU A 300 14.80 -35.23 32.90
N THR A 301 15.21 -35.41 31.65
CA THR A 301 14.52 -34.95 30.46
C THR A 301 13.99 -36.16 29.68
N GLY A 302 13.18 -35.94 28.66
CA GLY A 302 12.74 -37.03 27.81
C GLY A 302 11.56 -36.64 26.93
N PRO A 303 11.25 -37.47 25.94
CA PRO A 303 10.18 -37.16 25.01
C PRO A 303 8.76 -37.24 25.60
N TYR A 304 8.58 -37.86 26.77
CA TYR A 304 7.29 -37.96 27.43
C TYR A 304 6.88 -36.63 28.07
N GLY A 305 5.62 -36.30 27.98
CA GLY A 305 5.06 -35.13 28.61
C GLY A 305 3.87 -34.55 27.82
N TRP A 306 3.42 -33.38 28.21
CA TRP A 306 2.47 -32.59 27.45
C TRP A 306 3.20 -31.88 26.33
N LYS A 307 2.61 -31.92 25.13
CA LYS A 307 3.13 -31.17 23.98
C LYS A 307 1.97 -30.68 23.13
N ILE A 308 1.88 -29.38 22.93
CA ILE A 308 0.91 -28.75 22.07
C ILE A 308 1.26 -29.01 20.60
N ASP A 309 0.28 -29.39 19.79
CA ASP A 309 0.38 -29.37 18.33
C ASP A 309 0.19 -27.92 17.86
N VAL A 310 1.29 -27.20 17.70
CA VAL A 310 1.24 -25.78 17.31
C VAL A 310 0.46 -25.59 16.00
N ALA A 311 0.71 -26.42 14.99
CA ALA A 311 0.05 -26.29 13.70
C ALA A 311 -1.45 -26.59 13.79
N GLY A 312 -1.81 -27.67 14.50
CA GLY A 312 -3.21 -28.04 14.75
C GLY A 312 -3.94 -26.98 15.56
N GLU A 313 -3.31 -26.42 16.60
CA GLU A 313 -3.91 -25.40 17.43
C GLU A 313 -4.11 -24.07 16.69
N VAL A 314 -3.14 -23.66 15.87
CA VAL A 314 -3.28 -22.47 15.01
C VAL A 314 -4.51 -22.58 14.13
N GLN A 315 -4.72 -23.73 13.48
CA GLN A 315 -5.90 -23.95 12.65
C GLN A 315 -7.20 -23.96 13.46
N ALA A 316 -7.19 -24.60 14.62
CA ALA A 316 -8.37 -24.68 15.49
C ALA A 316 -8.75 -23.30 16.06
N LEU A 317 -7.77 -22.51 16.47
CA LEU A 317 -7.99 -21.15 16.98
C LEU A 317 -8.46 -20.20 15.86
N ALA A 318 -7.84 -20.28 14.68
CA ALA A 318 -8.29 -19.52 13.51
C ALA A 318 -9.74 -19.85 13.13
N ALA A 319 -10.08 -21.13 13.11
CA ALA A 319 -11.47 -21.57 12.84
C ALA A 319 -12.45 -21.07 13.91
N LEU A 320 -12.08 -21.08 15.19
CA LEU A 320 -12.89 -20.54 16.26
C LEU A 320 -13.17 -19.04 16.08
N ILE A 321 -12.15 -18.27 15.71
CA ILE A 321 -12.30 -16.83 15.43
C ILE A 321 -13.18 -16.62 14.20
N GLN A 322 -12.98 -17.41 13.14
CA GLN A 322 -13.76 -17.30 11.90
C GLN A 322 -15.24 -17.69 12.07
N ALA A 323 -15.54 -18.53 13.04
CA ALA A 323 -16.93 -18.88 13.38
C ALA A 323 -17.75 -17.71 13.98
N GLY A 324 -17.06 -16.65 14.39
CA GLY A 324 -17.67 -15.46 14.96
C GLY A 324 -17.41 -15.30 16.46
N PRO A 325 -17.65 -14.09 17.01
CA PRO A 325 -17.45 -13.83 18.43
C PRO A 325 -18.47 -14.62 19.27
N ALA A 326 -17.96 -15.32 20.28
CA ALA A 326 -18.82 -16.00 21.27
C ALA A 326 -19.45 -14.99 22.23
N ALA A 327 -20.64 -15.32 22.75
CA ALA A 327 -21.36 -14.47 23.68
C ALA A 327 -20.74 -14.39 25.10
N GLY A 328 -19.58 -15.01 25.30
CA GLY A 328 -18.86 -15.03 26.58
C GLY A 328 -17.53 -15.77 26.46
N PRO A 329 -16.84 -16.01 27.60
CA PRO A 329 -15.59 -16.75 27.61
C PRO A 329 -15.76 -18.16 27.05
N VAL A 330 -14.83 -18.59 26.19
CA VAL A 330 -14.77 -19.95 25.65
C VAL A 330 -13.69 -20.72 26.38
N ASP A 331 -14.07 -21.65 27.25
CA ASP A 331 -13.13 -22.55 27.90
C ASP A 331 -12.78 -23.70 26.94
N ARG A 332 -11.49 -23.94 26.71
CA ARG A 332 -11.01 -25.04 25.86
C ARG A 332 -9.61 -25.51 26.27
N GLU A 333 -9.29 -26.73 25.92
CA GLU A 333 -7.90 -27.20 25.89
C GLU A 333 -7.29 -26.94 24.52
N PRO A 334 -5.96 -26.73 24.42
CA PRO A 334 -5.30 -26.68 23.12
C PRO A 334 -5.29 -28.07 22.45
N VAL A 335 -5.02 -28.08 21.15
CA VAL A 335 -4.76 -29.31 20.41
C VAL A 335 -3.39 -29.85 20.82
N TYR A 336 -3.34 -31.11 21.27
CA TYR A 336 -2.10 -31.72 21.73
C TYR A 336 -1.53 -32.70 20.71
N ALA A 337 -0.23 -32.61 20.46
CA ALA A 337 0.56 -33.63 19.78
C ALA A 337 0.88 -34.81 20.73
N MET A 338 0.93 -34.54 22.04
CA MET A 338 1.16 -35.55 23.07
C MET A 338 0.48 -35.13 24.37
N THR A 339 -0.10 -36.10 25.05
CA THR A 339 -0.68 -35.92 26.40
C THR A 339 0.10 -36.77 27.42
N ALA A 340 0.09 -36.32 28.68
CA ALA A 340 0.66 -37.05 29.79
C ALA A 340 -0.42 -37.54 30.78
N ALA A 341 -0.04 -38.34 31.76
CA ALA A 341 -0.97 -38.96 32.69
C ALA A 341 -1.64 -37.94 33.64
N SER A 342 -0.96 -36.84 33.92
CA SER A 342 -1.45 -35.79 34.82
C SER A 342 -1.09 -34.40 34.31
N ARG A 343 -1.96 -33.43 34.59
CA ARG A 343 -1.64 -32.00 34.42
C ARG A 343 -0.95 -31.39 35.64
N THR A 344 -1.09 -32.02 36.80
CA THR A 344 -0.33 -31.66 37.99
C THR A 344 1.01 -32.37 38.01
N ALA A 345 2.02 -31.76 38.61
CA ALA A 345 3.31 -32.39 38.76
C ALA A 345 3.22 -33.52 39.83
N PRO A 346 3.84 -34.67 39.58
CA PRO A 346 4.55 -35.03 38.36
C PRO A 346 3.59 -35.44 37.21
N ASP A 347 3.89 -35.01 35.98
CA ASP A 347 3.04 -35.24 34.81
C ASP A 347 2.97 -36.73 34.37
N TRP A 348 3.90 -37.56 34.79
CA TRP A 348 3.83 -39.02 34.63
C TRP A 348 2.84 -39.69 35.57
N GLY A 349 2.30 -38.94 36.53
CA GLY A 349 1.34 -39.43 37.51
C GLY A 349 1.93 -40.37 38.57
N THR A 350 1.08 -41.25 39.08
CA THR A 350 1.44 -42.15 40.18
C THR A 350 1.57 -43.62 39.77
N THR A 351 1.39 -43.95 38.49
CA THR A 351 1.52 -45.29 37.94
C THR A 351 2.62 -45.31 36.87
N TYR A 352 3.77 -45.85 37.21
CA TYR A 352 4.94 -45.85 36.30
C TYR A 352 5.90 -47.00 36.66
N ALA A 353 6.84 -47.26 35.73
CA ALA A 353 8.01 -48.08 35.99
C ALA A 353 9.26 -47.20 36.09
N GLU A 354 10.05 -47.39 37.15
CA GLU A 354 11.37 -46.79 37.33
C GLU A 354 12.45 -47.84 37.09
N VAL A 355 13.48 -47.46 36.31
CA VAL A 355 14.67 -48.31 36.11
C VAL A 355 15.86 -47.57 36.64
N ASP A 356 16.42 -48.04 37.76
CA ASP A 356 17.69 -47.54 38.33
C ASP A 356 18.85 -48.11 37.52
N LEU A 357 19.43 -47.27 36.66
CA LEU A 357 20.56 -47.67 35.79
C LEU A 357 21.84 -47.90 36.58
N THR A 358 21.99 -47.31 37.78
CA THR A 358 23.14 -47.46 38.62
C THR A 358 23.01 -48.69 39.53
N GLY A 359 21.85 -48.85 40.17
CA GLY A 359 21.54 -49.97 41.04
C GLY A 359 21.15 -51.22 40.29
N GLN A 360 20.99 -51.17 38.98
CA GLN A 360 20.54 -52.29 38.15
C GLN A 360 19.27 -52.93 38.71
N HIS A 361 18.28 -52.12 39.01
CA HIS A 361 17.00 -52.54 39.61
C HIS A 361 15.81 -51.83 38.92
N VAL A 362 14.71 -52.54 38.83
CA VAL A 362 13.45 -51.97 38.31
C VAL A 362 12.40 -52.00 39.40
N TYR A 363 11.63 -50.89 39.50
CA TYR A 363 10.52 -50.71 40.42
C TYR A 363 9.24 -50.41 39.61
N MET A 364 8.12 -51.01 40.02
CA MET A 364 6.81 -50.73 39.44
C MET A 364 5.90 -50.13 40.50
N PHE A 365 5.40 -48.93 40.18
CA PHE A 365 4.42 -48.21 41.00
C PHE A 365 3.06 -48.24 40.38
N GLN A 366 2.04 -48.50 41.19
CA GLN A 366 0.63 -48.36 40.82
C GLN A 366 -0.07 -47.49 41.88
N GLU A 367 -0.68 -46.42 41.43
CA GLU A 367 -1.37 -45.47 42.31
C GLU A 367 -0.50 -44.99 43.47
N GLY A 368 0.80 -44.77 43.23
CA GLY A 368 1.80 -44.34 44.20
C GLY A 368 2.37 -45.44 45.12
N ASN A 369 1.86 -46.67 45.03
CA ASN A 369 2.35 -47.80 45.81
C ASN A 369 3.35 -48.66 45.03
N LEU A 370 4.46 -49.05 45.65
CA LEU A 370 5.36 -50.02 45.08
C LEU A 370 4.65 -51.38 45.06
N VAL A 371 4.37 -51.91 43.89
CA VAL A 371 3.67 -53.20 43.72
C VAL A 371 4.55 -54.32 43.28
N TRP A 372 5.73 -54.03 42.75
CA TRP A 372 6.70 -55.03 42.35
C TRP A 372 8.09 -54.39 42.15
N ASP A 373 9.15 -55.14 42.42
CA ASP A 373 10.51 -54.78 42.13
C ASP A 373 11.37 -56.00 41.84
N ALA A 374 12.44 -55.86 41.08
CA ALA A 374 13.38 -56.91 40.75
C ALA A 374 14.72 -56.35 40.26
N PRO A 375 15.81 -57.12 40.43
CA PRO A 375 17.09 -56.86 39.76
C PRO A 375 16.88 -56.88 38.22
N CYS A 376 17.57 -56.01 37.50
CA CYS A 376 17.61 -56.01 36.07
C CYS A 376 19.02 -55.80 35.52
N VAL A 377 19.21 -56.00 34.23
CA VAL A 377 20.42 -55.63 33.52
C VAL A 377 20.11 -54.64 32.46
N THR A 378 20.76 -53.51 32.48
CA THR A 378 20.61 -52.45 31.48
C THR A 378 21.70 -52.51 30.44
N GLY A 379 21.67 -51.62 29.46
CA GLY A 379 22.62 -51.62 28.36
C GLY A 379 24.09 -51.51 28.78
N ASN A 380 24.98 -52.11 27.99
CA ASN A 380 26.40 -52.18 28.29
C ASN A 380 27.13 -50.93 27.77
N ILE A 381 27.51 -50.02 28.69
CA ILE A 381 28.22 -48.77 28.40
C ILE A 381 29.55 -49.02 27.68
N SER A 382 30.29 -50.08 28.07
CA SER A 382 31.61 -50.37 27.47
C SER A 382 31.54 -50.80 26.00
N LYS A 383 30.37 -51.19 25.55
CA LYS A 383 30.08 -51.57 24.13
C LYS A 383 29.26 -50.53 23.38
N ASN A 384 29.09 -49.34 23.92
CA ASN A 384 28.20 -48.28 23.35
C ASN A 384 26.72 -48.73 23.18
N TYR A 385 26.24 -49.57 24.07
CA TYR A 385 24.86 -50.01 24.18
C TYR A 385 24.22 -49.51 25.47
N ASP A 386 24.53 -48.31 25.88
CA ASP A 386 23.98 -47.69 27.09
C ASP A 386 22.46 -47.48 26.97
N THR A 387 21.76 -47.67 28.07
CA THR A 387 20.36 -47.30 28.20
C THR A 387 20.29 -45.81 28.50
N PRO A 388 19.73 -44.96 27.58
CA PRO A 388 19.70 -43.54 27.81
C PRO A 388 18.78 -43.20 29.00
N PRO A 389 19.23 -42.35 29.93
CA PRO A 389 18.37 -41.86 31.01
C PRO A 389 17.28 -40.94 30.45
N GLY A 390 16.11 -40.88 31.10
CA GLY A 390 15.03 -39.98 30.68
C GLY A 390 13.65 -40.50 31.05
N ILE A 391 12.64 -39.73 30.64
CA ILE A 391 11.24 -40.04 30.85
C ILE A 391 10.62 -40.42 29.52
N TYR A 392 10.06 -41.63 29.43
CA TYR A 392 9.60 -42.24 28.21
C TYR A 392 8.17 -42.77 28.35
N SER A 393 7.43 -42.81 27.24
CA SER A 393 6.16 -43.52 27.15
C SER A 393 6.40 -45.02 26.99
N LEU A 394 5.59 -45.85 27.66
CA LEU A 394 5.54 -47.27 27.37
C LEU A 394 4.96 -47.51 25.98
N THR A 395 5.76 -48.01 25.05
CA THR A 395 5.37 -48.18 23.65
C THR A 395 4.47 -49.41 23.47
N TYR A 396 4.82 -50.56 24.10
CA TYR A 396 4.00 -51.75 24.01
C TYR A 396 4.35 -52.73 25.16
N LYS A 397 3.51 -53.70 25.42
CA LYS A 397 3.71 -54.82 26.32
C LYS A 397 3.64 -56.10 25.51
N GLU A 398 4.61 -57.01 25.70
CA GLU A 398 4.64 -58.31 25.03
C GLU A 398 4.97 -59.40 26.03
N LYS A 399 4.13 -60.44 26.03
CA LYS A 399 4.33 -61.63 26.86
C LYS A 399 5.17 -62.66 26.08
N ASP A 400 6.09 -63.32 26.79
CA ASP A 400 6.89 -64.46 26.26
C ASP A 400 7.80 -64.03 25.06
N ARG A 401 8.23 -62.77 25.00
CA ARG A 401 9.17 -62.32 23.96
C ARG A 401 10.52 -62.93 24.12
N ILE A 402 11.07 -63.54 23.07
CA ILE A 402 12.46 -63.97 23.02
C ILE A 402 13.33 -62.75 22.76
N LEU A 403 14.11 -62.37 23.78
CA LEU A 403 15.15 -61.33 23.67
C LEU A 403 16.36 -61.95 22.94
N ARG A 404 16.65 -61.46 21.75
CA ARG A 404 17.86 -61.84 21.02
C ARG A 404 18.88 -60.72 21.32
N GLY A 405 19.92 -61.07 22.09
CA GLY A 405 21.04 -60.20 22.30
C GLY A 405 21.83 -60.00 21.00
N ALA A 406 22.42 -58.79 20.83
CA ALA A 406 23.37 -58.52 19.77
C ALA A 406 24.72 -59.19 20.06
#